data_64218caaf62de8b3a1fbf5425bed15a5
#
_entry.id   64218caaf62de8b3a1fbf5425bed15a5
#
_cell.length_a   1.000
_cell.length_b   1.000
_cell.length_c   1.000
_cell.angle_alpha   90.00
_cell.angle_beta   90.00
_cell.angle_gamma   90.00
#
_symmetry.space_group_name_H-M   'P 1'
#
loop_
_entity.id
_entity.type
_entity.pdbx_description
1 polymer ?
#
loop_
_entity_poly.entity_id
_entity_poly.type
_entity_poly.pdbx_seq_one_letter_code
_entity_poly.pdbx_strand_id
1 'polypeptide(L)'
;GNNVYQFHRAELLIDGKMKYELDYTRIPFKEGKFAGTVIQYDLKRQNLGEFQKLYRLEEHKKISIHTKNDSGILQLLPGFHSVTINIFDAKGNKAVVRGMIVGTFPMTIDVKEIFRDRKVITLALSPKRGGLPIRDAVVYNFTPYGFPDEKVQIIHAEQVKKDLHITIPLKSIRDRILQIIGINQLGGMVSPYHWSSMTPKLSVIDIRPNLKIANTERGLFFQVEMDEYVPAQASMKLANDNTFMSYPLEQIGPNTFLTERLSHHVVNDMKYVDVELSNKGQIRETRFHYQLTATGPGEESNIISNDRNCSIQTQPNTFYQTNVTWIDQIKEFVPVKDGFHLSPVYQLQPYDLVLKNKFRVWIQYERDLAAHTNLGIYYYDQKGGEWVYTPTENNQRKQILAAELSQMAAVTVIQDLDSPQIKNMFPANSARYQIQDVNEIKIVVDDPISGIESEEASFDLLFNDTPIFFAYQPIKKEISYPFNQPLTAGQHKIEFKVRDRMGNESAETIYFVVY
;
A
#
# COMPACT_ATOMS: atom_id res chain seq x y z
N GLY A 1 15.23 3.75 -25.61
CA GLY A 1 14.49 3.18 -24.47
C GLY A 1 14.99 3.81 -23.20
N ASN A 2 14.09 4.46 -22.44
CA ASN A 2 14.43 4.99 -21.13
C ASN A 2 14.54 3.81 -20.15
N ASN A 3 15.74 3.21 -20.07
CA ASN A 3 16.04 2.27 -19.01
C ASN A 3 16.18 3.07 -17.71
N VAL A 4 15.19 2.98 -16.85
CA VAL A 4 15.29 3.47 -15.46
C VAL A 4 16.21 2.49 -14.74
N TYR A 5 17.48 2.84 -14.60
CA TYR A 5 18.43 2.06 -13.83
C TYR A 5 18.09 2.23 -12.34
N GLN A 6 17.79 1.14 -11.68
CA GLN A 6 17.65 1.15 -10.23
C GLN A 6 19.03 1.38 -9.59
N PHE A 7 19.07 2.12 -8.50
CA PHE A 7 20.30 2.28 -7.72
C PHE A 7 20.69 0.94 -7.08
N HIS A 8 21.99 0.79 -6.85
CA HIS A 8 22.57 -0.43 -6.30
C HIS A 8 22.73 -0.38 -4.78
N ARG A 9 23.06 0.82 -4.26
CA ARG A 9 23.24 1.06 -2.82
C ARG A 9 22.81 2.48 -2.46
N ALA A 10 22.23 2.63 -1.28
CA ALA A 10 21.91 3.93 -0.71
C ALA A 10 22.35 4.02 0.74
N GLU A 11 22.92 5.16 1.12
CA GLU A 11 23.39 5.45 2.48
C GLU A 11 22.69 6.69 3.01
N LEU A 12 22.20 6.63 4.25
CA LEU A 12 21.69 7.77 5.00
C LEU A 12 22.66 8.17 6.10
N LEU A 13 23.12 9.41 6.06
CA LEU A 13 23.97 9.99 7.11
C LEU A 13 23.24 11.17 7.75
N ILE A 14 23.33 11.25 9.08
CA ILE A 14 22.88 12.39 9.89
C ILE A 14 24.07 12.92 10.65
N ASP A 15 24.33 14.22 10.52
CA ASP A 15 25.49 14.89 11.11
C ASP A 15 26.80 14.17 10.83
N GLY A 16 26.94 13.68 9.59
CA GLY A 16 28.10 12.91 9.12
C GLY A 16 28.18 11.48 9.61
N LYS A 17 27.26 11.02 10.46
CA LYS A 17 27.25 9.63 10.97
C LYS A 17 26.29 8.77 10.16
N MET A 18 26.74 7.59 9.73
CA MET A 18 25.93 6.59 9.06
C MET A 18 24.78 6.15 9.95
N LYS A 19 23.55 6.28 9.48
CA LYS A 19 22.32 5.87 10.17
C LYS A 19 21.66 4.67 9.53
N TYR A 20 21.81 4.53 8.22
CA TYR A 20 21.23 3.42 7.50
C TYR A 20 21.93 3.23 6.15
N GLU A 21 21.99 2.00 5.72
CA GLU A 21 22.47 1.62 4.39
C GLU A 21 21.55 0.56 3.82
N LEU A 22 21.18 0.72 2.58
CA LEU A 22 20.44 -0.22 1.76
C LEU A 22 21.39 -0.71 0.67
N ASP A 23 21.64 -2.02 0.61
CA ASP A 23 22.60 -2.63 -0.33
C ASP A 23 21.98 -3.82 -1.07
N TYR A 24 21.83 -3.68 -2.38
CA TYR A 24 21.32 -4.72 -3.27
C TYR A 24 22.40 -5.58 -3.92
N THR A 25 23.66 -5.49 -3.49
CA THR A 25 24.80 -6.23 -4.07
C THR A 25 24.55 -7.73 -4.09
N ARG A 26 23.96 -8.26 -3.03
CA ARG A 26 23.67 -9.70 -2.88
C ARG A 26 22.37 -9.91 -2.13
N ILE A 27 21.37 -10.42 -2.83
CA ILE A 27 20.12 -10.85 -2.23
C ILE A 27 20.04 -12.37 -2.35
N PRO A 28 20.05 -13.13 -1.25
CA PRO A 28 19.81 -14.56 -1.30
C PRO A 28 18.47 -14.87 -1.93
N PHE A 29 18.37 -15.91 -2.75
CA PHE A 29 17.14 -16.24 -3.46
C PHE A 29 15.92 -16.36 -2.54
N LYS A 30 16.08 -16.99 -1.38
CA LYS A 30 15.04 -17.11 -0.35
C LYS A 30 14.57 -15.78 0.24
N GLU A 31 15.36 -14.73 0.11
CA GLU A 31 15.06 -13.37 0.59
C GLU A 31 14.51 -12.47 -0.51
N GLY A 32 14.51 -12.90 -1.77
CA GLY A 32 14.05 -12.10 -2.91
C GLY A 32 12.62 -11.59 -2.75
N LYS A 33 11.74 -12.37 -2.10
CA LYS A 33 10.37 -11.95 -1.78
C LYS A 33 10.28 -10.73 -0.85
N PHE A 34 11.34 -10.45 -0.07
CA PHE A 34 11.40 -9.32 0.85
C PHE A 34 12.01 -8.06 0.22
N ALA A 35 12.55 -8.14 -0.99
CA ALA A 35 13.14 -6.97 -1.66
C ALA A 35 12.13 -5.81 -1.82
N GLY A 36 10.84 -6.13 -1.91
CA GLY A 36 9.78 -5.13 -1.97
C GLY A 36 9.49 -4.41 -0.64
N THR A 37 9.97 -4.90 0.51
CA THR A 37 9.68 -4.31 1.82
C THR A 37 10.23 -2.89 2.00
N VAL A 38 11.24 -2.54 1.23
CA VAL A 38 11.86 -1.21 1.21
C VAL A 38 11.07 -0.19 0.39
N ILE A 39 10.05 -0.61 -0.36
CA ILE A 39 9.24 0.30 -1.19
C ILE A 39 8.08 0.87 -0.37
N GLN A 40 7.84 2.17 -0.48
CA GLN A 40 6.66 2.82 0.08
C GLN A 40 5.49 2.68 -0.88
N TYR A 41 4.72 1.61 -0.74
CA TYR A 41 3.64 1.26 -1.66
C TYR A 41 2.50 2.28 -1.71
N ASP A 42 2.21 2.97 -0.62
CA ASP A 42 1.14 3.97 -0.60
C ASP A 42 1.41 5.13 -1.56
N LEU A 43 2.65 5.59 -1.63
CA LEU A 43 3.05 6.63 -2.58
C LEU A 43 3.04 6.12 -4.02
N LYS A 44 3.46 4.86 -4.23
CA LYS A 44 3.40 4.20 -5.54
C LYS A 44 1.96 4.06 -6.04
N ARG A 45 1.01 3.69 -5.17
CA ARG A 45 -0.42 3.59 -5.51
C ARG A 45 -1.02 4.95 -5.88
N GLN A 46 -0.57 6.01 -5.26
CA GLN A 46 -1.00 7.38 -5.57
C GLN A 46 -0.34 7.94 -6.86
N ASN A 47 0.39 7.13 -7.62
CA ASN A 47 1.14 7.52 -8.81
C ASN A 47 2.19 8.64 -8.56
N LEU A 48 2.65 8.78 -7.31
CA LEU A 48 3.68 9.75 -6.93
C LEU A 48 5.10 9.25 -7.24
N GLY A 49 5.24 8.02 -7.71
CA GLY A 49 6.51 7.37 -8.02
C GLY A 49 6.88 6.25 -7.06
N GLU A 50 8.03 5.64 -7.29
CA GLU A 50 8.56 4.58 -6.43
C GLU A 50 9.55 5.16 -5.42
N PHE A 51 9.15 5.17 -4.16
CA PHE A 51 9.94 5.66 -3.04
C PHE A 51 10.56 4.51 -2.26
N GLN A 52 11.84 4.61 -1.98
CA GLN A 52 12.57 3.63 -1.17
C GLN A 52 12.65 4.12 0.28
N LYS A 53 12.30 3.25 1.22
CA LYS A 53 12.43 3.51 2.66
C LYS A 53 13.92 3.48 3.04
N LEU A 54 14.42 4.54 3.64
CA LEU A 54 15.79 4.58 4.19
C LEU A 54 15.79 4.26 5.70
N TYR A 55 14.98 3.28 6.06
CA TYR A 55 14.92 2.69 7.40
C TYR A 55 14.44 1.25 7.31
N ARG A 56 14.70 0.46 8.33
CA ARG A 56 14.16 -0.87 8.48
C ARG A 56 13.34 -0.99 9.75
N LEU A 57 12.31 -1.81 9.66
CA LEU A 57 11.56 -2.27 10.82
C LEU A 57 12.31 -3.44 11.51
N GLU A 58 11.99 -3.75 12.75
CA GLU A 58 12.69 -4.81 13.50
C GLU A 58 12.50 -6.19 12.82
N GLU A 59 11.33 -6.45 12.24
CA GLU A 59 11.07 -7.67 11.47
C GLU A 59 11.98 -7.85 10.27
N HIS A 60 12.49 -6.75 9.71
CA HIS A 60 13.40 -6.76 8.56
C HIS A 60 14.88 -6.89 8.93
N LYS A 61 15.22 -6.95 10.22
CA LYS A 61 16.60 -6.98 10.72
C LYS A 61 17.43 -8.14 10.17
N LYS A 62 16.80 -9.25 9.82
CA LYS A 62 17.45 -10.45 9.29
C LYS A 62 17.57 -10.46 7.77
N ILE A 63 16.98 -9.48 7.07
CA ILE A 63 17.03 -9.39 5.61
C ILE A 63 18.38 -8.76 5.23
N SER A 64 19.14 -9.43 4.35
CA SER A 64 20.52 -9.06 4.04
C SER A 64 20.72 -7.72 3.35
N ILE A 65 19.68 -7.19 2.71
CA ILE A 65 19.72 -5.87 2.05
C ILE A 65 19.78 -4.68 3.03
N HIS A 66 19.51 -4.90 4.32
CA HIS A 66 19.60 -3.88 5.35
C HIS A 66 20.90 -4.00 6.12
N THR A 67 21.53 -2.88 6.46
CA THR A 67 22.72 -2.92 7.30
C THR A 67 22.42 -3.44 8.70
N LYS A 68 23.45 -4.00 9.31
CA LYS A 68 23.37 -4.53 10.69
C LYS A 68 23.53 -3.47 11.77
N ASN A 69 23.91 -2.22 11.43
CA ASN A 69 24.40 -1.26 12.43
C ASN A 69 23.30 -0.38 13.02
N ASP A 70 22.46 0.24 12.20
CA ASP A 70 21.39 1.12 12.69
C ASP A 70 20.09 0.85 11.89
N SER A 71 18.95 1.19 12.48
CA SER A 71 17.66 0.96 11.83
C SER A 71 17.26 2.06 10.85
N GLY A 72 17.99 3.17 10.80
CA GLY A 72 17.57 4.37 10.09
C GLY A 72 16.45 5.18 10.78
N ILE A 73 15.95 4.69 11.92
CA ILE A 73 14.97 5.41 12.74
C ILE A 73 15.72 6.49 13.52
N LEU A 74 15.36 7.74 13.26
CA LEU A 74 16.08 8.88 13.82
C LEU A 74 15.48 9.29 15.17
N GLN A 75 16.36 9.48 16.16
CA GLN A 75 16.07 10.17 17.41
C GLN A 75 16.95 11.43 17.44
N LEU A 76 16.37 12.55 17.06
CA LEU A 76 17.09 13.82 16.95
C LEU A 76 16.78 14.70 18.16
N LEU A 77 17.80 15.36 18.67
CA LEU A 77 17.62 16.44 19.64
C LEU A 77 17.08 17.68 18.93
N PRO A 78 16.46 18.63 19.65
CA PRO A 78 16.11 19.91 19.07
C PRO A 78 17.34 20.63 18.51
N GLY A 79 17.23 21.17 17.29
CA GLY A 79 18.31 21.85 16.58
C GLY A 79 18.34 21.52 15.09
N PHE A 80 19.40 21.98 14.43
CA PHE A 80 19.66 21.69 13.01
C PHE A 80 20.50 20.43 12.88
N HIS A 81 20.06 19.53 12.02
CA HIS A 81 20.78 18.30 11.70
C HIS A 81 21.01 18.20 10.21
N SER A 82 22.25 17.99 9.81
CA SER A 82 22.59 17.79 8.41
C SER A 82 22.15 16.38 7.96
N VAL A 83 21.53 16.29 6.80
CA VAL A 83 21.15 15.04 6.14
C VAL A 83 21.96 14.89 4.87
N THR A 84 22.58 13.74 4.71
CA THR A 84 23.24 13.38 3.45
C THR A 84 22.75 12.00 3.02
N ILE A 85 22.25 11.90 1.78
CA ILE A 85 21.92 10.64 1.15
C ILE A 85 22.88 10.42 0.00
N ASN A 86 23.66 9.33 0.07
CA ASN A 86 24.52 8.88 -1.00
C ASN A 86 23.81 7.77 -1.76
N ILE A 87 23.77 7.86 -3.08
CA ILE A 87 23.16 6.86 -3.94
C ILE A 87 24.22 6.37 -4.92
N PHE A 88 24.36 5.06 -5.04
CA PHE A 88 25.37 4.43 -5.90
C PHE A 88 24.70 3.56 -6.97
N ASP A 89 25.21 3.60 -8.17
CA ASP A 89 24.87 2.63 -9.20
C ASP A 89 25.74 1.35 -9.09
N ALA A 90 25.47 0.36 -9.94
CA ALA A 90 26.20 -0.90 -9.97
C ALA A 90 27.68 -0.75 -10.42
N LYS A 91 28.07 0.38 -10.98
CA LYS A 91 29.46 0.69 -11.39
C LYS A 91 30.21 1.48 -10.31
N GLY A 92 29.53 1.84 -9.21
CA GLY A 92 30.12 2.63 -8.12
C GLY A 92 30.05 4.15 -8.35
N ASN A 93 29.39 4.63 -9.41
CA ASN A 93 29.15 6.06 -9.56
C ASN A 93 28.24 6.53 -8.42
N LYS A 94 28.51 7.74 -7.90
CA LYS A 94 27.88 8.28 -6.71
C LYS A 94 27.10 9.56 -7.02
N ALA A 95 25.82 9.59 -6.66
CA ALA A 95 25.03 10.80 -6.53
C ALA A 95 24.87 11.17 -5.06
N VAL A 96 24.80 12.46 -4.73
CA VAL A 96 24.69 12.95 -3.35
C VAL A 96 23.54 13.94 -3.25
N VAL A 97 22.61 13.65 -2.34
CA VAL A 97 21.56 14.59 -1.94
C VAL A 97 21.90 15.11 -0.55
N ARG A 98 21.80 16.43 -0.35
CA ARG A 98 22.03 17.07 0.94
C ARG A 98 20.84 17.90 1.35
N GLY A 99 20.54 17.90 2.64
CA GLY A 99 19.46 18.68 3.20
C GLY A 99 19.66 18.91 4.69
N MET A 100 18.69 19.54 5.33
CA MET A 100 18.66 19.72 6.77
C MET A 100 17.32 19.24 7.34
N ILE A 101 17.37 18.60 8.49
CA ILE A 101 16.23 18.32 9.36
C ILE A 101 16.32 19.27 10.55
N VAL A 102 15.17 19.81 10.94
CA VAL A 102 15.08 20.66 12.12
C VAL A 102 14.33 19.91 13.20
N GLY A 103 15.03 19.58 14.29
CA GLY A 103 14.41 19.11 15.52
C GLY A 103 13.78 20.29 16.27
N THR A 104 12.53 20.17 16.71
CA THR A 104 11.82 21.23 17.44
C THR A 104 11.49 20.82 18.87
N PHE A 105 11.34 21.80 19.76
CA PHE A 105 10.76 21.56 21.07
C PHE A 105 9.24 21.36 20.95
N PRO A 106 8.60 20.60 21.84
CA PRO A 106 7.16 20.44 21.88
C PRO A 106 6.45 21.71 22.38
N MET A 107 6.69 22.83 21.73
CA MET A 107 6.11 24.14 22.01
C MET A 107 5.40 24.62 20.76
N THR A 108 4.18 25.08 20.87
CA THR A 108 3.36 25.53 19.76
C THR A 108 3.16 27.05 19.79
N ILE A 109 2.88 27.62 18.64
CA ILE A 109 2.53 29.03 18.46
C ILE A 109 1.13 29.13 17.85
N ASP A 110 0.50 30.28 18.10
CA ASP A 110 -0.64 30.73 17.32
C ASP A 110 -0.16 31.83 16.36
N VAL A 111 -0.67 31.81 15.14
CA VAL A 111 -0.34 32.80 14.11
C VAL A 111 -1.61 33.52 13.70
N LYS A 112 -1.58 34.84 13.81
CA LYS A 112 -2.72 35.71 13.52
C LYS A 112 -2.31 36.76 12.51
N GLU A 113 -3.10 36.95 11.47
CA GLU A 113 -2.98 38.10 10.59
C GLU A 113 -3.42 39.34 11.31
N ILE A 114 -2.54 40.37 11.37
CA ILE A 114 -2.81 41.63 12.04
C ILE A 114 -2.88 42.80 11.07
N PHE A 115 -2.27 42.65 9.88
CA PHE A 115 -2.30 43.68 8.84
C PHE A 115 -2.15 43.03 7.46
N ARG A 116 -2.85 43.58 6.47
CA ARG A 116 -2.70 43.24 5.05
C ARG A 116 -2.97 44.44 4.18
N ASP A 117 -2.13 44.63 3.20
CA ASP A 117 -2.39 45.53 2.08
C ASP A 117 -2.20 44.79 0.74
N ARG A 118 -2.03 45.55 -0.35
CA ARG A 118 -1.83 44.95 -1.70
C ARG A 118 -0.44 44.35 -1.91
N LYS A 119 0.54 44.65 -1.05
CA LYS A 119 1.95 44.31 -1.23
C LYS A 119 2.48 43.38 -0.16
N VAL A 120 2.00 43.53 1.06
CA VAL A 120 2.53 42.85 2.25
C VAL A 120 1.44 42.30 3.14
N ILE A 121 1.82 41.34 3.96
CA ILE A 121 1.03 40.83 5.08
C ILE A 121 1.90 40.83 6.33
N THR A 122 1.31 41.20 7.48
CA THR A 122 1.95 41.09 8.77
C THR A 122 1.24 40.07 9.64
N LEU A 123 2.00 39.13 10.14
CA LEU A 123 1.54 38.03 10.99
C LEU A 123 2.11 38.22 12.40
N ALA A 124 1.29 38.08 13.42
CA ALA A 124 1.71 38.00 14.82
C ALA A 124 1.87 36.53 15.22
N LEU A 125 3.04 36.13 15.66
CA LEU A 125 3.39 34.83 16.17
C LEU A 125 3.37 34.87 17.70
N SER A 126 2.38 34.28 18.31
CA SER A 126 2.18 34.26 19.76
C SER A 126 2.49 32.89 20.34
N PRO A 127 3.33 32.76 21.38
CA PRO A 127 3.51 31.48 22.07
C PRO A 127 2.21 31.06 22.76
N LYS A 128 1.82 29.79 22.62
CA LYS A 128 0.69 29.27 23.38
C LYS A 128 0.98 29.29 24.89
N ARG A 129 -0.07 29.15 25.69
CA ARG A 129 -0.06 29.31 27.16
C ARG A 129 1.16 28.66 27.83
N GLY A 130 1.94 29.48 28.54
CA GLY A 130 3.16 29.06 29.24
C GLY A 130 4.43 29.01 28.37
N GLY A 131 4.31 29.30 27.06
CA GLY A 131 5.46 29.32 26.16
C GLY A 131 6.42 30.49 26.35
N LEU A 132 7.68 30.31 25.96
CA LEU A 132 8.71 31.33 25.93
C LEU A 132 8.43 32.32 24.79
N PRO A 133 8.83 33.61 24.95
CA PRO A 133 8.71 34.61 23.89
C PRO A 133 9.36 34.17 22.59
N ILE A 134 8.70 34.40 21.45
CA ILE A 134 9.26 34.16 20.13
C ILE A 134 10.15 35.34 19.75
N ARG A 135 11.38 35.04 19.33
CA ARG A 135 12.39 36.07 19.00
C ARG A 135 12.69 36.17 17.51
N ASP A 136 12.53 35.03 16.81
CA ASP A 136 12.81 34.95 15.39
C ASP A 136 11.87 33.92 14.73
N ALA A 137 11.81 33.89 13.42
CA ALA A 137 11.03 32.92 12.69
C ALA A 137 11.65 32.56 11.34
N VAL A 138 11.44 31.32 10.91
CA VAL A 138 11.73 30.90 9.56
C VAL A 138 10.40 30.57 8.89
N VAL A 139 10.22 31.07 7.67
CA VAL A 139 9.01 30.87 6.88
C VAL A 139 9.36 30.21 5.57
N TYR A 140 8.61 29.16 5.23
CA TYR A 140 8.71 28.48 3.95
C TYR A 140 7.38 28.51 3.21
N ASN A 141 7.42 28.56 1.89
CA ASN A 141 6.28 28.15 1.09
C ASN A 141 6.04 26.65 1.33
N PHE A 142 4.79 26.25 1.44
CA PHE A 142 4.43 24.86 1.71
C PHE A 142 3.64 24.31 0.52
N THR A 143 4.17 23.25 -0.09
CA THR A 143 3.53 22.65 -1.25
C THR A 143 2.25 21.91 -0.87
N PRO A 144 1.27 21.76 -1.78
CA PRO A 144 0.09 20.94 -1.56
C PRO A 144 0.42 19.49 -1.23
N TYR A 145 1.61 19.02 -1.57
CA TYR A 145 2.10 17.65 -1.31
C TYR A 145 2.69 17.44 0.09
N GLY A 146 2.66 18.46 0.94
CA GLY A 146 3.10 18.34 2.34
C GLY A 146 4.58 18.59 2.59
N PHE A 147 5.29 19.27 1.70
CA PHE A 147 6.71 19.58 1.85
C PHE A 147 6.97 21.10 1.90
N PRO A 148 7.88 21.57 2.79
CA PRO A 148 8.40 22.92 2.69
C PRO A 148 9.22 23.03 1.39
N ASP A 149 9.01 24.13 0.67
CA ASP A 149 9.70 24.48 -0.56
C ASP A 149 10.66 25.66 -0.32
N GLU A 150 10.50 26.73 -1.03
CA GLU A 150 11.39 27.89 -0.96
C GLU A 150 11.20 28.69 0.33
N LYS A 151 12.33 29.11 0.92
CA LYS A 151 12.32 30.02 2.08
C LYS A 151 11.77 31.38 1.69
N VAL A 152 10.78 31.86 2.43
CA VAL A 152 10.16 33.17 2.24
C VAL A 152 10.94 34.23 2.99
N GLN A 153 11.26 35.32 2.31
CA GLN A 153 11.96 36.45 2.95
C GLN A 153 11.02 37.21 3.87
N ILE A 154 11.41 37.35 5.13
CA ILE A 154 10.82 38.28 6.09
C ILE A 154 11.47 39.65 5.86
N ILE A 155 10.67 40.66 5.51
CA ILE A 155 11.19 42.03 5.23
C ILE A 155 11.23 42.91 6.45
N HIS A 156 10.44 42.60 7.48
CA HIS A 156 10.44 43.29 8.76
C HIS A 156 10.03 42.33 9.87
N ALA A 157 10.69 42.43 11.02
CA ALA A 157 10.34 41.67 12.22
C ALA A 157 10.46 42.60 13.44
N GLU A 158 9.42 42.60 14.27
CA GLU A 158 9.35 43.44 15.47
C GLU A 158 8.84 42.62 16.67
N GLN A 159 9.51 42.74 17.79
CA GLN A 159 9.10 42.14 19.05
C GLN A 159 8.05 42.99 19.75
N VAL A 160 6.85 42.45 19.94
CA VAL A 160 5.76 43.08 20.67
C VAL A 160 5.41 42.24 21.89
N LYS A 161 5.94 42.59 23.06
CA LYS A 161 5.84 41.79 24.30
C LYS A 161 6.40 40.37 24.12
N LYS A 162 5.53 39.37 24.14
CA LYS A 162 5.90 37.95 23.91
C LYS A 162 5.76 37.53 22.46
N ASP A 163 5.09 38.33 21.63
CA ASP A 163 4.78 38.03 20.26
C ASP A 163 5.87 38.55 19.32
N LEU A 164 6.10 37.86 18.24
CA LEU A 164 6.92 38.35 17.13
C LEU A 164 5.99 38.70 15.97
N HIS A 165 6.03 39.97 15.54
CA HIS A 165 5.33 40.42 14.35
C HIS A 165 6.28 40.32 13.16
N ILE A 166 5.93 39.56 12.14
CA ILE A 166 6.71 39.43 10.92
C ILE A 166 5.93 39.95 9.72
N THR A 167 6.60 40.66 8.83
CA THR A 167 6.03 41.20 7.59
C THR A 167 6.62 40.46 6.39
N ILE A 168 5.77 39.95 5.50
CA ILE A 168 6.12 39.15 4.36
C ILE A 168 5.52 39.76 3.09
N PRO A 169 6.28 39.85 1.97
CA PRO A 169 5.74 40.27 0.68
C PRO A 169 4.72 39.25 0.14
N LEU A 170 3.52 39.70 -0.21
CA LEU A 170 2.49 38.81 -0.79
C LEU A 170 2.96 38.09 -2.08
N LYS A 171 3.82 38.74 -2.88
CA LYS A 171 4.39 38.12 -4.09
C LYS A 171 5.30 36.93 -3.80
N SER A 172 5.79 36.78 -2.56
CA SER A 172 6.65 35.66 -2.14
C SER A 172 5.83 34.44 -1.70
N ILE A 173 4.51 34.56 -1.59
CA ILE A 173 3.63 33.47 -1.17
C ILE A 173 3.08 32.80 -2.44
N ARG A 174 3.65 31.64 -2.84
CA ARG A 174 3.29 30.95 -4.08
C ARG A 174 1.97 30.20 -3.96
N ASP A 175 1.90 29.23 -3.05
CA ASP A 175 0.78 28.30 -2.94
C ASP A 175 -0.25 28.72 -1.86
N ARG A 176 -0.18 29.96 -1.41
CA ARG A 176 -1.05 30.53 -0.38
C ARG A 176 -0.99 29.83 0.99
N ILE A 177 -0.07 28.91 1.18
CA ILE A 177 0.18 28.20 2.41
C ILE A 177 1.62 28.42 2.82
N LEU A 178 1.81 28.80 4.08
CA LEU A 178 3.12 29.01 4.68
C LEU A 178 3.34 28.04 5.82
N GLN A 179 4.52 27.44 5.89
CA GLN A 179 5.00 26.79 7.10
C GLN A 179 5.84 27.79 7.88
N ILE A 180 5.43 28.08 9.10
CA ILE A 180 6.07 29.06 9.98
C ILE A 180 6.65 28.33 11.19
N ILE A 181 7.96 28.47 11.40
CA ILE A 181 8.69 27.90 12.53
C ILE A 181 9.19 29.06 13.38
N GLY A 182 8.60 29.28 14.55
CA GLY A 182 9.09 30.27 15.49
C GLY A 182 10.37 29.79 16.18
N ILE A 183 11.22 30.75 16.57
CA ILE A 183 12.41 30.50 17.36
C ILE A 183 12.25 31.29 18.67
N ASN A 184 12.31 30.58 19.80
CA ASN A 184 12.14 31.19 21.09
C ASN A 184 13.42 31.93 21.54
N GLN A 185 13.33 32.67 22.65
CA GLN A 185 14.45 33.46 23.20
C GLN A 185 15.70 32.65 23.58
N LEU A 186 15.58 31.31 23.71
CA LEU A 186 16.71 30.42 23.99
C LEU A 186 17.28 29.76 22.70
N GLY A 187 16.81 30.20 21.52
CA GLY A 187 17.20 29.62 20.24
C GLY A 187 16.52 28.30 19.89
N GLY A 188 15.56 27.86 20.71
CA GLY A 188 14.81 26.64 20.46
C GLY A 188 13.72 26.86 19.41
N MET A 189 13.64 25.96 18.44
CA MET A 189 12.58 25.96 17.42
C MET A 189 11.29 25.40 17.98
N VAL A 190 10.18 25.99 17.60
CA VAL A 190 8.84 25.51 17.98
C VAL A 190 8.25 24.63 16.87
N SER A 191 7.22 23.85 17.22
CA SER A 191 6.51 23.03 16.24
C SER A 191 6.00 23.89 15.08
N PRO A 192 6.14 23.45 13.83
CA PRO A 192 5.70 24.20 12.66
C PRO A 192 4.21 24.56 12.72
N TYR A 193 3.88 25.78 12.37
CA TYR A 193 2.51 26.23 12.18
C TYR A 193 2.23 26.40 10.68
N HIS A 194 1.10 25.89 10.21
CA HIS A 194 0.69 26.04 8.82
C HIS A 194 -0.38 27.12 8.72
N TRP A 195 0.02 28.26 8.15
CA TRP A 195 -0.85 29.41 7.93
C TRP A 195 -1.28 29.48 6.46
N SER A 196 -2.54 29.83 6.21
CA SER A 196 -3.03 30.02 4.86
C SER A 196 -3.58 31.43 4.64
N SER A 197 -3.23 32.02 3.50
CA SER A 197 -3.81 33.28 3.05
C SER A 197 -5.20 33.12 2.41
N MET A 198 -5.67 31.87 2.25
CA MET A 198 -6.97 31.59 1.66
C MET A 198 -8.08 31.93 2.65
N THR A 199 -9.11 32.62 2.18
CA THR A 199 -10.39 32.63 2.89
C THR A 199 -11.05 31.29 2.61
N PRO A 200 -11.33 30.46 3.63
CA PRO A 200 -11.98 29.18 3.41
C PRO A 200 -13.34 29.41 2.78
N LYS A 201 -13.63 28.69 1.68
CA LYS A 201 -14.91 28.76 1.00
C LYS A 201 -15.98 27.95 1.73
N LEU A 202 -15.54 26.94 2.46
CA LEU A 202 -16.39 26.00 3.18
C LEU A 202 -16.30 26.24 4.69
N SER A 203 -17.34 25.87 5.39
CA SER A 203 -17.32 25.78 6.86
C SER A 203 -16.81 24.40 7.27
N VAL A 204 -16.44 24.24 8.54
CA VAL A 204 -16.00 22.94 9.07
C VAL A 204 -17.09 21.86 8.95
N ILE A 205 -18.36 22.26 8.86
CA ILE A 205 -19.51 21.37 8.71
C ILE A 205 -19.53 20.69 7.34
N ASP A 206 -19.02 21.37 6.31
CA ASP A 206 -19.01 20.87 4.93
C ASP A 206 -17.83 19.93 4.64
N ILE A 207 -16.84 19.89 5.54
CA ILE A 207 -15.63 19.10 5.36
C ILE A 207 -15.89 17.61 5.56
N ARG A 208 -15.29 16.79 4.72
CA ARG A 208 -15.25 15.33 4.88
C ARG A 208 -13.84 14.91 5.30
N PRO A 209 -13.63 14.61 6.58
CA PRO A 209 -12.36 14.07 7.01
C PRO A 209 -12.18 12.65 6.47
N ASN A 210 -10.97 12.33 6.05
CA ASN A 210 -10.52 10.99 5.74
C ASN A 210 -9.57 10.53 6.85
N LEU A 211 -9.74 9.30 7.34
CA LEU A 211 -8.94 8.74 8.40
C LEU A 211 -8.01 7.66 7.85
N LYS A 212 -6.72 7.81 8.12
CA LYS A 212 -5.69 6.83 7.81
C LYS A 212 -5.05 6.32 9.10
N ILE A 213 -4.65 5.06 9.08
CA ILE A 213 -3.97 4.42 10.21
C ILE A 213 -2.57 4.02 9.73
N ALA A 214 -1.56 4.56 10.40
CA ALA A 214 -0.17 4.23 10.12
C ALA A 214 0.43 3.39 11.24
N ASN A 215 0.71 2.13 10.96
CA ASN A 215 1.44 1.25 11.86
C ASN A 215 2.93 1.56 11.81
N THR A 216 3.56 1.52 12.98
CA THR A 216 5.01 1.57 13.15
C THR A 216 5.44 0.46 14.10
N GLU A 217 6.73 0.15 14.13
CA GLU A 217 7.29 -0.84 15.06
C GLU A 217 6.93 -0.57 16.54
N ARG A 218 6.80 0.71 16.92
CA ARG A 218 6.63 1.13 18.33
C ARG A 218 5.22 1.59 18.68
N GLY A 219 4.26 1.44 17.78
CA GLY A 219 2.91 1.90 17.97
C GLY A 219 2.25 2.32 16.67
N LEU A 220 1.15 3.01 16.77
CA LEU A 220 0.39 3.49 15.63
C LEU A 220 0.09 4.98 15.74
N PHE A 221 -0.24 5.58 14.61
CA PHE A 221 -0.76 6.94 14.49
C PHE A 221 -2.07 6.92 13.74
N PHE A 222 -3.00 7.77 14.15
CA PHE A 222 -4.15 8.12 13.33
C PHE A 222 -3.87 9.45 12.66
N GLN A 223 -4.02 9.48 11.34
CA GLN A 223 -3.87 10.67 10.52
C GLN A 223 -5.23 11.04 9.94
N VAL A 224 -5.65 12.27 10.19
CA VAL A 224 -6.88 12.82 9.63
C VAL A 224 -6.52 13.81 8.54
N GLU A 225 -7.03 13.58 7.34
CA GLU A 225 -6.87 14.47 6.20
C GLU A 225 -8.21 15.10 5.85
N MET A 226 -8.23 16.41 5.65
CA MET A 226 -9.39 17.11 5.12
C MET A 226 -9.27 17.22 3.60
N ASP A 227 -10.38 17.08 2.88
CA ASP A 227 -10.45 17.25 1.45
C ASP A 227 -10.15 18.70 1.00
N GLU A 228 -10.55 19.69 1.82
CA GLU A 228 -10.25 21.09 1.61
C GLU A 228 -9.72 21.75 2.89
N TYR A 229 -8.97 22.85 2.71
CA TYR A 229 -8.48 23.62 3.86
C TYR A 229 -9.60 24.40 4.54
N VAL A 230 -9.79 24.11 5.81
CA VAL A 230 -10.57 24.94 6.74
C VAL A 230 -9.78 25.04 8.04
N PRO A 231 -9.58 26.25 8.61
CA PRO A 231 -9.01 26.37 9.94
C PRO A 231 -9.86 25.57 10.93
N ALA A 232 -9.25 24.59 11.58
CA ALA A 232 -9.95 23.74 12.53
C ALA A 232 -9.03 23.33 13.68
N GLN A 233 -9.63 23.05 14.83
CA GLN A 233 -9.04 22.20 15.86
C GLN A 233 -9.62 20.81 15.66
N ALA A 234 -8.81 19.81 15.88
CA ALA A 234 -9.20 18.43 15.68
C ALA A 234 -8.95 17.60 16.93
N SER A 235 -9.86 16.71 17.23
CA SER A 235 -9.71 15.68 18.23
C SER A 235 -10.28 14.36 17.75
N MET A 236 -9.86 13.26 18.34
CA MET A 236 -10.29 11.92 18.02
C MET A 236 -10.70 11.17 19.27
N LYS A 237 -11.74 10.33 19.15
CA LYS A 237 -12.14 9.40 20.19
C LYS A 237 -12.08 7.97 19.63
N LEU A 238 -11.35 7.09 20.31
CA LEU A 238 -11.48 5.65 20.12
C LEU A 238 -12.57 5.15 21.04
N ALA A 239 -13.57 4.45 20.54
CA ALA A 239 -14.73 4.09 21.34
C ALA A 239 -15.31 2.71 20.97
N ASN A 240 -16.00 2.14 21.97
CA ASN A 240 -16.93 1.04 21.82
C ASN A 240 -18.26 1.40 22.48
N ASP A 241 -19.14 0.43 22.65
CA ASP A 241 -20.48 0.69 23.21
C ASP A 241 -20.45 1.15 24.68
N ASN A 242 -19.36 0.92 25.41
CA ASN A 242 -19.29 1.14 26.86
C ASN A 242 -18.26 2.18 27.29
N THR A 243 -17.20 2.35 26.50
CA THR A 243 -16.04 3.18 26.87
C THR A 243 -15.52 3.99 25.69
N PHE A 244 -14.83 5.08 25.98
CA PHE A 244 -14.10 5.84 24.99
C PHE A 244 -12.80 6.40 25.56
N MET A 245 -11.83 6.65 24.69
CA MET A 245 -10.58 7.35 24.98
C MET A 245 -10.42 8.50 23.97
N SER A 246 -10.13 9.69 24.49
CA SER A 246 -9.98 10.88 23.64
C SER A 246 -8.51 11.24 23.45
N TYR A 247 -8.16 11.62 22.23
CA TYR A 247 -6.82 12.01 21.84
C TYR A 247 -6.86 13.34 21.09
N PRO A 248 -6.01 14.31 21.44
CA PRO A 248 -5.83 15.50 20.62
C PRO A 248 -5.16 15.13 19.31
N LEU A 249 -5.51 15.86 18.26
CA LEU A 249 -4.88 15.76 16.95
C LEU A 249 -4.06 17.03 16.72
N GLU A 250 -2.76 16.86 16.49
CA GLU A 250 -1.87 17.96 16.15
C GLU A 250 -1.87 18.22 14.65
N GLN A 251 -1.98 19.50 14.26
CA GLN A 251 -1.89 19.87 12.86
C GLN A 251 -0.44 19.76 12.37
N ILE A 252 -0.20 18.87 11.41
CA ILE A 252 1.13 18.63 10.81
C ILE A 252 1.24 19.16 9.38
N GLY A 253 0.13 19.54 8.80
CA GLY A 253 0.01 20.14 7.47
C GLY A 253 -1.25 20.99 7.37
N PRO A 254 -1.46 21.70 6.25
CA PRO A 254 -2.64 22.57 6.10
C PRO A 254 -3.95 21.85 6.34
N ASN A 255 -4.07 20.65 5.77
CA ASN A 255 -5.28 19.82 5.81
C ASN A 255 -5.07 18.52 6.60
N THR A 256 -3.96 18.39 7.32
CA THR A 256 -3.54 17.10 7.90
C THR A 256 -3.30 17.25 9.39
N PHE A 257 -3.89 16.35 10.14
CA PHE A 257 -3.74 16.24 11.59
C PHE A 257 -3.25 14.83 11.95
N LEU A 258 -2.49 14.72 13.03
CA LEU A 258 -1.90 13.45 13.49
C LEU A 258 -2.09 13.32 15.00
N THR A 259 -2.35 12.10 15.47
CA THR A 259 -2.27 11.80 16.92
C THR A 259 -0.81 11.77 17.36
N GLU A 260 -0.59 11.84 18.66
CA GLU A 260 0.63 11.27 19.23
C GLU A 260 0.74 9.77 18.91
N ARG A 261 1.92 9.20 19.14
CA ARG A 261 2.11 7.76 18.97
C ARG A 261 1.38 7.00 20.06
N LEU A 262 0.45 6.15 19.65
CA LEU A 262 -0.34 5.30 20.53
C LEU A 262 0.24 3.87 20.60
N SER A 263 0.02 3.18 21.69
CA SER A 263 0.31 1.74 21.78
C SER A 263 -0.61 0.96 20.84
N HIS A 264 -0.11 -0.11 20.21
CA HIS A 264 -0.95 -0.96 19.35
C HIS A 264 -2.19 -1.50 20.09
N HIS A 265 -2.03 -1.89 21.34
CA HIS A 265 -3.12 -2.51 22.13
C HIS A 265 -4.23 -1.54 22.52
N VAL A 266 -4.06 -0.23 22.33
CA VAL A 266 -5.10 0.76 22.63
C VAL A 266 -6.34 0.59 21.78
N VAL A 267 -6.21 -0.07 20.63
CA VAL A 267 -7.33 -0.29 19.69
C VAL A 267 -8.11 -1.57 19.94
N ASN A 268 -7.60 -2.46 20.80
CA ASN A 268 -8.31 -3.70 21.12
C ASN A 268 -9.66 -3.37 21.76
N ASP A 269 -10.69 -4.08 21.34
CA ASP A 269 -12.08 -3.90 21.74
C ASP A 269 -12.73 -2.57 21.30
N MET A 270 -12.04 -1.75 20.50
CA MET A 270 -12.63 -0.55 19.92
C MET A 270 -13.37 -0.88 18.63
N LYS A 271 -14.55 -0.25 18.44
CA LYS A 271 -15.44 -0.51 17.31
C LYS A 271 -15.48 0.63 16.30
N TYR A 272 -15.16 1.84 16.75
CA TYR A 272 -15.22 3.04 15.92
C TYR A 272 -14.26 4.12 16.38
N VAL A 273 -13.95 4.97 15.43
CA VAL A 273 -13.14 6.18 15.63
C VAL A 273 -14.02 7.38 15.30
N ASP A 274 -14.29 8.22 16.28
CA ASP A 274 -14.99 9.50 16.06
C ASP A 274 -13.95 10.59 15.92
N VAL A 275 -14.00 11.34 14.82
CA VAL A 275 -13.19 12.51 14.55
C VAL A 275 -14.05 13.75 14.71
N GLU A 276 -13.63 14.64 15.58
CA GLU A 276 -14.27 15.93 15.81
C GLU A 276 -13.40 17.05 15.24
N LEU A 277 -13.97 17.83 14.32
CA LEU A 277 -13.38 19.06 13.79
C LEU A 277 -14.18 20.24 14.33
N SER A 278 -13.51 21.26 14.89
CA SER A 278 -14.18 22.42 15.43
C SER A 278 -13.54 23.73 14.99
N ASN A 279 -14.37 24.74 14.68
CA ASN A 279 -13.96 26.11 14.37
C ASN A 279 -15.05 27.11 14.73
N LYS A 280 -14.70 28.13 15.50
CA LYS A 280 -15.59 29.26 15.87
C LYS A 280 -16.99 28.82 16.34
N GLY A 281 -17.06 27.76 17.13
CA GLY A 281 -18.32 27.22 17.67
C GLY A 281 -19.09 26.28 16.74
N GLN A 282 -18.64 26.09 15.53
CA GLN A 282 -19.12 25.03 14.65
C GLN A 282 -18.38 23.73 14.94
N ILE A 283 -19.09 22.62 14.97
CA ILE A 283 -18.53 21.29 15.23
C ILE A 283 -19.02 20.35 14.13
N ARG A 284 -18.07 19.58 13.59
CA ARG A 284 -18.32 18.43 12.71
C ARG A 284 -17.79 17.19 13.38
N GLU A 285 -18.66 16.25 13.65
CA GLU A 285 -18.28 14.91 14.10
C GLU A 285 -18.48 13.91 12.97
N THR A 286 -17.48 13.06 12.76
CA THR A 286 -17.52 12.00 11.73
C THR A 286 -17.10 10.70 12.36
N ARG A 287 -17.94 9.67 12.23
CA ARG A 287 -17.69 8.32 12.73
C ARG A 287 -17.16 7.43 11.65
N PHE A 288 -16.05 6.75 11.94
CA PHE A 288 -15.46 5.69 11.14
C PHE A 288 -15.62 4.37 11.88
N HIS A 289 -16.20 3.40 11.20
CA HIS A 289 -16.35 2.05 11.73
C HIS A 289 -15.15 1.20 11.34
N TYR A 290 -14.37 0.82 12.32
CA TYR A 290 -13.23 -0.08 12.16
C TYR A 290 -13.25 -1.15 13.23
N GLN A 291 -13.07 -2.41 12.82
CA GLN A 291 -12.73 -3.48 13.74
C GLN A 291 -11.22 -3.66 13.74
N LEU A 292 -10.54 -2.81 14.52
CA LEU A 292 -9.09 -2.83 14.64
C LEU A 292 -8.67 -3.92 15.62
N THR A 293 -7.68 -4.72 15.23
CA THR A 293 -7.14 -5.79 16.08
C THR A 293 -5.62 -5.68 16.14
N ALA A 294 -5.08 -5.51 17.34
CA ALA A 294 -3.63 -5.60 17.55
C ALA A 294 -3.25 -7.07 17.78
N THR A 295 -2.35 -7.58 16.93
CA THR A 295 -1.88 -8.97 16.99
C THR A 295 -0.36 -9.02 17.06
N GLY A 296 0.17 -9.68 18.06
CA GLY A 296 1.60 -9.91 18.26
C GLY A 296 2.13 -11.20 17.63
N PRO A 297 3.46 -11.40 17.61
CA PRO A 297 4.09 -12.58 16.99
C PRO A 297 3.72 -13.91 17.63
N GLY A 298 3.36 -13.92 18.94
CA GLY A 298 3.00 -15.13 19.67
C GLY A 298 1.49 -15.39 19.75
N GLU A 299 0.68 -14.57 19.08
CA GLU A 299 -0.76 -14.53 19.29
C GLU A 299 -1.51 -15.08 18.08
N GLU A 300 -2.65 -15.70 18.36
CA GLU A 300 -3.70 -15.97 17.38
C GLU A 300 -4.73 -14.87 17.44
N SER A 301 -5.25 -14.46 16.31
CA SER A 301 -6.32 -13.46 16.25
C SER A 301 -7.30 -13.76 15.15
N ASN A 302 -8.52 -13.34 15.36
CA ASN A 302 -9.57 -13.32 14.35
C ASN A 302 -9.95 -11.87 14.04
N ILE A 303 -9.58 -11.40 12.87
CA ILE A 303 -9.87 -10.06 12.39
C ILE A 303 -11.09 -10.15 11.48
N ILE A 304 -12.12 -9.35 11.77
CA ILE A 304 -13.41 -9.47 11.11
C ILE A 304 -13.73 -8.14 10.39
N SER A 305 -14.31 -8.19 9.20
CA SER A 305 -14.83 -7.01 8.50
C SER A 305 -16.05 -6.41 9.20
N ASN A 306 -16.34 -5.14 8.93
CA ASN A 306 -17.47 -4.44 9.54
C ASN A 306 -18.83 -5.10 9.25
N ASP A 307 -19.00 -5.66 8.05
CA ASP A 307 -20.19 -6.41 7.62
C ASP A 307 -20.20 -7.86 8.10
N ARG A 308 -19.11 -8.32 8.73
CA ARG A 308 -18.88 -9.69 9.24
C ARG A 308 -18.86 -10.79 8.17
N ASN A 309 -18.78 -10.43 6.90
CA ASN A 309 -18.77 -11.40 5.81
C ASN A 309 -17.34 -11.79 5.37
N CYS A 310 -16.32 -11.09 5.84
CA CYS A 310 -14.92 -11.47 5.64
C CYS A 310 -14.19 -11.53 6.98
N SER A 311 -13.35 -12.55 7.17
CA SER A 311 -12.49 -12.66 8.35
C SER A 311 -11.14 -13.26 8.00
N ILE A 312 -10.13 -12.89 8.81
CA ILE A 312 -8.77 -13.43 8.76
C ILE A 312 -8.48 -14.11 10.08
N GLN A 313 -7.99 -15.32 10.04
CA GLN A 313 -7.42 -16.00 11.20
C GLN A 313 -5.89 -16.03 11.05
N THR A 314 -5.21 -15.41 11.99
CA THR A 314 -3.77 -15.50 12.13
C THR A 314 -3.39 -16.64 13.08
N GLN A 315 -2.20 -17.17 12.90
CA GLN A 315 -1.59 -18.14 13.79
C GLN A 315 -0.38 -17.51 14.48
N PRO A 316 0.16 -18.11 15.56
CA PRO A 316 1.42 -17.70 16.13
C PRO A 316 2.49 -17.59 15.05
N ASN A 317 3.24 -16.50 15.07
CA ASN A 317 4.25 -16.17 14.06
C ASN A 317 3.72 -15.83 12.65
N THR A 318 2.47 -15.49 12.48
CA THR A 318 1.99 -14.88 11.22
C THR A 318 2.71 -13.55 10.98
N PHE A 319 2.90 -12.75 12.02
CA PHE A 319 3.61 -11.47 11.97
C PHE A 319 4.99 -11.54 12.61
N TYR A 320 5.88 -10.65 12.18
CA TYR A 320 7.21 -10.48 12.77
C TYR A 320 7.17 -9.66 14.07
N GLN A 321 6.19 -8.76 14.18
CA GLN A 321 6.00 -7.85 15.33
C GLN A 321 4.50 -7.62 15.57
N THR A 322 4.16 -6.91 16.64
CA THR A 322 2.79 -6.47 16.87
C THR A 322 2.35 -5.47 15.82
N ASN A 323 1.22 -5.73 15.18
CA ASN A 323 0.61 -4.85 14.19
C ASN A 323 -0.88 -4.70 14.50
N VAL A 324 -1.43 -3.55 14.13
CA VAL A 324 -2.87 -3.37 14.05
C VAL A 324 -3.32 -3.72 12.64
N THR A 325 -4.26 -4.63 12.55
CA THR A 325 -4.83 -5.13 11.31
C THR A 325 -6.33 -4.90 11.28
N TRP A 326 -6.89 -4.71 10.08
CA TRP A 326 -8.33 -4.56 9.85
C TRP A 326 -8.68 -4.94 8.42
N ILE A 327 -9.98 -4.96 8.13
CA ILE A 327 -10.51 -5.27 6.80
C ILE A 327 -11.41 -4.11 6.36
N ASP A 328 -11.04 -3.45 5.27
CA ASP A 328 -11.84 -2.42 4.63
C ASP A 328 -12.68 -3.00 3.49
N GLN A 329 -13.91 -2.56 3.35
CA GLN A 329 -14.71 -2.82 2.17
C GLN A 329 -14.46 -1.72 1.13
N ILE A 330 -13.99 -2.11 -0.06
CA ILE A 330 -13.69 -1.19 -1.15
C ILE A 330 -14.89 -1.08 -2.08
N LYS A 331 -15.29 0.15 -2.43
CA LYS A 331 -16.40 0.41 -3.37
C LYS A 331 -15.93 0.46 -4.82
N GLU A 332 -14.74 0.99 -5.06
CA GLU A 332 -14.14 1.10 -6.39
C GLU A 332 -12.99 0.11 -6.50
N PHE A 333 -13.08 -0.81 -7.44
CA PHE A 333 -12.09 -1.87 -7.65
C PHE A 333 -11.95 -2.17 -9.15
N VAL A 334 -10.85 -2.82 -9.49
CA VAL A 334 -10.62 -3.28 -10.86
C VAL A 334 -11.61 -4.41 -11.17
N PRO A 335 -12.45 -4.28 -12.21
CA PRO A 335 -13.36 -5.36 -12.59
C PRO A 335 -12.57 -6.59 -13.02
N VAL A 336 -13.16 -7.75 -12.78
CA VAL A 336 -12.63 -8.99 -13.34
C VAL A 336 -12.96 -9.04 -14.83
N LYS A 337 -11.99 -9.45 -15.63
CA LYS A 337 -12.24 -9.69 -17.05
C LYS A 337 -12.89 -11.07 -17.19
N ASP A 338 -14.00 -11.13 -17.87
CA ASP A 338 -14.72 -12.38 -18.19
C ASP A 338 -15.24 -13.16 -16.97
N GLY A 339 -15.45 -12.48 -15.81
CA GLY A 339 -15.97 -13.09 -14.58
C GLY A 339 -16.87 -12.14 -13.80
N PHE A 340 -17.42 -12.61 -12.67
CA PHE A 340 -18.32 -11.83 -11.83
C PHE A 340 -17.87 -11.82 -10.38
N HIS A 341 -17.75 -10.64 -9.77
CA HIS A 341 -17.62 -10.52 -8.32
C HIS A 341 -18.93 -10.90 -7.65
N LEU A 342 -18.89 -11.90 -6.80
CA LEU A 342 -20.07 -12.38 -6.05
C LEU A 342 -19.98 -12.04 -4.56
N SER A 343 -19.00 -11.29 -4.16
CA SER A 343 -18.90 -10.65 -2.86
C SER A 343 -18.39 -9.22 -3.00
N PRO A 344 -18.53 -8.38 -1.99
CA PRO A 344 -17.75 -7.15 -1.91
C PRO A 344 -16.25 -7.45 -2.02
N VAL A 345 -15.49 -6.44 -2.44
CA VAL A 345 -14.03 -6.51 -2.39
C VAL A 345 -13.56 -6.06 -1.01
N TYR A 346 -12.81 -6.90 -0.33
CA TYR A 346 -12.26 -6.65 1.00
C TYR A 346 -10.76 -6.37 0.89
N GLN A 347 -10.33 -5.19 1.30
CA GLN A 347 -8.92 -4.86 1.39
C GLN A 347 -8.38 -5.22 2.76
N LEU A 348 -7.48 -6.17 2.80
CA LEU A 348 -6.78 -6.56 4.01
C LEU A 348 -5.69 -5.53 4.33
N GLN A 349 -5.69 -4.99 5.54
CA GLN A 349 -4.83 -3.89 5.96
C GLN A 349 -3.95 -4.25 7.17
N PRO A 350 -2.74 -3.68 7.27
CA PRO A 350 -2.05 -2.81 6.31
C PRO A 350 -1.64 -3.57 5.06
N TYR A 351 -1.86 -2.97 3.92
CA TYR A 351 -1.63 -3.61 2.62
C TYR A 351 -0.17 -4.03 2.37
N ASP A 352 0.80 -3.27 2.88
CA ASP A 352 2.25 -3.48 2.69
C ASP A 352 2.90 -4.30 3.81
N LEU A 353 2.08 -4.89 4.70
CA LEU A 353 2.58 -5.68 5.82
C LEU A 353 3.25 -6.96 5.34
N VAL A 354 4.51 -7.14 5.74
CA VAL A 354 5.28 -8.36 5.45
C VAL A 354 4.90 -9.45 6.45
N LEU A 355 4.53 -10.60 5.91
CA LEU A 355 4.15 -11.76 6.70
C LEU A 355 5.32 -12.73 6.90
N LYS A 356 5.41 -13.32 8.06
CA LYS A 356 6.35 -14.41 8.35
C LYS A 356 5.79 -15.76 7.92
N ASN A 357 4.49 -15.98 8.16
CA ASN A 357 3.76 -17.16 7.75
C ASN A 357 2.43 -16.77 7.08
N LYS A 358 1.84 -17.72 6.39
CA LYS A 358 0.50 -17.61 5.83
C LYS A 358 -0.55 -17.41 6.92
N PHE A 359 -1.68 -16.84 6.54
CA PHE A 359 -2.91 -16.79 7.35
C PHE A 359 -4.08 -17.34 6.54
N ARG A 360 -5.17 -17.65 7.22
CA ARG A 360 -6.38 -18.14 6.58
C ARG A 360 -7.41 -17.02 6.46
N VAL A 361 -7.99 -16.86 5.28
CA VAL A 361 -9.10 -15.93 5.02
C VAL A 361 -10.37 -16.73 4.81
N TRP A 362 -11.48 -16.21 5.34
CA TRP A 362 -12.83 -16.72 5.09
C TRP A 362 -13.69 -15.60 4.53
N ILE A 363 -14.50 -15.94 3.52
CA ILE A 363 -15.51 -15.04 2.96
C ILE A 363 -16.83 -15.78 2.95
N GLN A 364 -17.83 -15.18 3.59
CA GLN A 364 -19.20 -15.66 3.56
C GLN A 364 -19.88 -15.09 2.32
N TYR A 365 -20.61 -15.94 1.60
CA TYR A 365 -21.40 -15.55 0.44
C TYR A 365 -22.90 -15.71 0.71
N GLU A 366 -23.73 -15.02 -0.06
CA GLU A 366 -25.19 -15.01 0.15
C GLU A 366 -25.81 -16.36 -0.21
N ARG A 367 -26.96 -16.65 0.43
CA ARG A 367 -27.64 -17.94 0.33
C ARG A 367 -28.10 -18.25 -1.09
N ASP A 368 -28.50 -17.23 -1.84
CA ASP A 368 -28.94 -17.38 -3.22
C ASP A 368 -27.80 -17.81 -4.15
N LEU A 369 -26.55 -17.59 -3.74
CA LEU A 369 -25.34 -18.04 -4.44
C LEU A 369 -24.94 -19.47 -4.09
N ALA A 370 -25.61 -20.15 -3.14
CA ALA A 370 -25.28 -21.51 -2.76
C ALA A 370 -25.50 -22.54 -3.89
N ALA A 371 -26.34 -22.22 -4.86
CA ALA A 371 -26.54 -23.01 -6.08
C ALA A 371 -25.44 -22.79 -7.13
N HIS A 372 -24.59 -21.77 -6.97
CA HIS A 372 -23.50 -21.50 -7.89
C HIS A 372 -22.34 -22.47 -7.67
N THR A 373 -21.92 -23.07 -8.75
CA THR A 373 -20.69 -23.85 -8.83
C THR A 373 -19.52 -22.92 -9.19
N ASN A 374 -18.29 -23.43 -9.09
CA ASN A 374 -17.10 -22.76 -9.58
C ASN A 374 -16.80 -21.41 -8.90
N LEU A 375 -17.01 -21.38 -7.57
CA LEU A 375 -16.72 -20.24 -6.71
C LEU A 375 -15.31 -20.35 -6.11
N GLY A 376 -14.52 -19.31 -6.23
CA GLY A 376 -13.19 -19.22 -5.63
C GLY A 376 -12.91 -17.88 -4.94
N ILE A 377 -11.95 -17.90 -4.04
CA ILE A 377 -11.35 -16.67 -3.50
C ILE A 377 -10.21 -16.26 -4.41
N TYR A 378 -10.23 -15.00 -4.79
CA TYR A 378 -9.19 -14.38 -5.60
C TYR A 378 -8.60 -13.20 -4.85
N TYR A 379 -7.30 -13.01 -4.98
CA TYR A 379 -6.62 -11.81 -4.49
C TYR A 379 -6.12 -10.97 -5.67
N TYR A 380 -6.07 -9.66 -5.48
CA TYR A 380 -5.58 -8.75 -6.51
C TYR A 380 -4.06 -8.65 -6.44
N ASP A 381 -3.38 -9.10 -7.50
CA ASP A 381 -1.94 -8.87 -7.66
C ASP A 381 -1.69 -7.50 -8.29
N GLN A 382 -1.21 -6.56 -7.48
CA GLN A 382 -0.92 -5.20 -7.97
C GLN A 382 0.20 -5.14 -9.00
N LYS A 383 1.12 -6.09 -9.02
CA LYS A 383 2.22 -6.11 -9.97
C LYS A 383 1.74 -6.56 -11.35
N GLY A 384 0.95 -7.61 -11.38
CA GLY A 384 0.32 -8.13 -12.59
C GLY A 384 -0.87 -7.28 -13.05
N GLY A 385 -1.51 -6.54 -12.12
CA GLY A 385 -2.73 -5.79 -12.41
C GLY A 385 -3.95 -6.69 -12.63
N GLU A 386 -3.96 -7.87 -12.02
CA GLU A 386 -4.96 -8.91 -12.26
C GLU A 386 -5.42 -9.61 -10.97
N TRP A 387 -6.60 -10.21 -11.05
CA TRP A 387 -7.12 -11.08 -10.01
C TRP A 387 -6.53 -12.48 -10.17
N VAL A 388 -5.95 -12.99 -9.09
CA VAL A 388 -5.27 -14.29 -9.07
C VAL A 388 -6.05 -15.24 -8.18
N TYR A 389 -6.43 -16.39 -8.72
CA TYR A 389 -7.06 -17.46 -7.96
C TYR A 389 -6.15 -17.97 -6.85
N THR A 390 -6.72 -18.26 -5.69
CA THR A 390 -6.05 -19.01 -4.64
C THR A 390 -6.83 -20.29 -4.33
N PRO A 391 -6.15 -21.45 -4.10
CA PRO A 391 -6.81 -22.69 -3.76
C PRO A 391 -7.83 -22.50 -2.65
N THR A 392 -9.10 -22.80 -2.95
CA THR A 392 -10.25 -22.44 -2.13
C THR A 392 -11.00 -23.68 -1.67
N GLU A 393 -11.24 -23.78 -0.38
CA GLU A 393 -12.16 -24.74 0.21
C GLU A 393 -13.57 -24.14 0.25
N ASN A 394 -14.56 -24.82 -0.30
CA ASN A 394 -15.96 -24.41 -0.29
C ASN A 394 -16.79 -25.25 0.70
N ASN A 395 -17.22 -24.63 1.80
CA ASN A 395 -18.18 -25.21 2.70
C ASN A 395 -19.60 -24.71 2.34
N GLN A 396 -20.21 -25.35 1.37
CA GLN A 396 -21.55 -25.00 0.88
C GLN A 396 -22.61 -25.00 1.98
N ARG A 397 -22.50 -25.89 2.98
CA ARG A 397 -23.45 -25.99 4.09
C ARG A 397 -23.45 -24.74 4.97
N LYS A 398 -22.27 -24.13 5.17
CA LYS A 398 -22.09 -22.90 5.92
C LYS A 398 -22.06 -21.65 5.05
N GLN A 399 -22.02 -21.82 3.72
CA GLN A 399 -21.86 -20.74 2.74
C GLN A 399 -20.57 -19.93 2.95
N ILE A 400 -19.48 -20.62 3.21
CA ILE A 400 -18.19 -20.03 3.51
C ILE A 400 -17.16 -20.60 2.55
N LEU A 401 -16.41 -19.72 1.91
CA LEU A 401 -15.17 -20.02 1.21
C LEU A 401 -13.99 -19.75 2.14
N ALA A 402 -12.98 -20.60 2.07
CA ALA A 402 -11.75 -20.43 2.85
C ALA A 402 -10.51 -20.63 1.96
N ALA A 403 -9.48 -19.81 2.16
CA ALA A 403 -8.21 -19.93 1.46
C ALA A 403 -7.04 -19.50 2.34
N GLU A 404 -5.82 -19.94 1.98
CA GLU A 404 -4.59 -19.47 2.60
C GLU A 404 -3.93 -18.38 1.76
N LEU A 405 -3.53 -17.28 2.40
CA LEU A 405 -2.82 -16.19 1.77
C LEU A 405 -1.46 -15.97 2.43
N SER A 406 -0.48 -15.56 1.62
CA SER A 406 0.88 -15.20 2.06
C SER A 406 1.17 -13.71 2.01
N GLN A 407 0.16 -12.89 1.73
CA GLN A 407 0.27 -11.43 1.64
C GLN A 407 -1.05 -10.77 2.00
N MET A 408 -0.98 -9.54 2.50
CA MET A 408 -2.15 -8.68 2.67
C MET A 408 -2.53 -8.13 1.30
N ALA A 409 -3.75 -8.39 0.85
CA ALA A 409 -4.21 -8.03 -0.49
C ALA A 409 -5.69 -7.65 -0.49
N ALA A 410 -6.19 -7.11 -1.58
CA ALA A 410 -7.62 -7.08 -1.82
C ALA A 410 -8.08 -8.50 -2.18
N VAL A 411 -9.20 -8.94 -1.60
CA VAL A 411 -9.77 -10.27 -1.81
C VAL A 411 -11.26 -10.17 -2.11
N THR A 412 -11.75 -11.11 -2.91
CA THR A 412 -13.16 -11.21 -3.26
C THR A 412 -13.51 -12.63 -3.68
N VAL A 413 -14.80 -12.94 -3.75
CA VAL A 413 -15.30 -14.17 -4.37
C VAL A 413 -15.59 -13.89 -5.84
N ILE A 414 -15.02 -14.69 -6.72
CA ILE A 414 -15.31 -14.66 -8.15
C ILE A 414 -15.90 -16.02 -8.55
N GLN A 415 -16.89 -15.98 -9.42
CA GLN A 415 -17.39 -17.14 -10.13
C GLN A 415 -16.72 -17.20 -11.49
N ASP A 416 -16.13 -18.34 -11.78
CA ASP A 416 -15.54 -18.67 -13.07
C ASP A 416 -16.40 -19.70 -13.80
N LEU A 417 -17.08 -19.27 -14.84
CA LEU A 417 -17.90 -20.12 -15.69
C LEU A 417 -17.29 -20.34 -17.07
N ASP A 418 -16.18 -19.69 -17.34
CA ASP A 418 -15.53 -19.76 -18.65
C ASP A 418 -14.64 -20.98 -18.72
N SER A 419 -14.75 -21.70 -19.82
CA SER A 419 -13.88 -22.85 -20.09
C SER A 419 -12.51 -22.39 -20.60
N PRO A 420 -11.43 -23.12 -20.32
CA PRO A 420 -10.11 -22.84 -20.87
C PRO A 420 -10.14 -22.70 -22.39
N GLN A 421 -9.36 -21.77 -22.92
CA GLN A 421 -9.27 -21.51 -24.37
C GLN A 421 -8.13 -22.34 -24.98
N ILE A 422 -8.44 -23.15 -26.00
CA ILE A 422 -7.45 -23.78 -26.83
C ILE A 422 -7.15 -22.83 -28.00
N LYS A 423 -5.98 -22.13 -27.95
CA LYS A 423 -5.68 -21.01 -28.85
C LYS A 423 -5.05 -21.47 -30.17
N ASN A 424 -4.11 -22.38 -30.09
CA ASN A 424 -3.39 -22.87 -31.25
C ASN A 424 -3.06 -24.36 -31.08
N MET A 425 -3.29 -25.14 -32.13
CA MET A 425 -2.84 -26.54 -32.23
C MET A 425 -1.97 -26.71 -33.45
N PHE A 426 -0.86 -27.39 -33.26
CA PHE A 426 -0.02 -27.89 -34.34
C PHE A 426 0.18 -29.38 -34.14
N PRO A 427 -0.05 -30.20 -35.18
CA PRO A 427 -0.57 -29.90 -36.53
C PRO A 427 -1.96 -29.25 -36.49
N ALA A 428 -2.28 -28.43 -37.50
CA ALA A 428 -3.58 -27.78 -37.61
C ALA A 428 -4.65 -28.70 -38.19
N ASN A 429 -5.91 -28.44 -37.82
CA ASN A 429 -7.04 -29.24 -38.28
C ASN A 429 -7.19 -29.18 -39.83
N SER A 430 -7.43 -30.33 -40.44
CA SER A 430 -7.60 -30.53 -41.89
C SER A 430 -6.39 -30.16 -42.75
N ALA A 431 -5.24 -29.92 -42.13
CA ALA A 431 -4.00 -29.56 -42.82
C ALA A 431 -3.31 -30.82 -43.42
N ARG A 432 -2.46 -30.56 -44.42
CA ARG A 432 -1.61 -31.55 -45.07
C ARG A 432 -0.16 -31.17 -44.94
N TYR A 433 0.67 -32.13 -44.51
CA TYR A 433 2.09 -31.89 -44.23
C TYR A 433 2.95 -32.94 -44.92
N GLN A 434 4.18 -32.57 -45.28
CA GLN A 434 5.20 -33.59 -45.59
C GLN A 434 5.66 -34.28 -44.30
N ILE A 435 6.08 -35.53 -44.37
CA ILE A 435 6.49 -36.34 -43.20
C ILE A 435 7.51 -35.59 -42.34
N GLN A 436 8.46 -34.90 -42.96
CA GLN A 436 9.54 -34.16 -42.28
C GLN A 436 9.09 -32.90 -41.58
N ASP A 437 7.92 -32.37 -41.88
CA ASP A 437 7.42 -31.09 -41.35
C ASP A 437 6.64 -31.28 -40.03
N VAL A 438 6.30 -32.53 -39.68
CA VAL A 438 5.55 -32.85 -38.44
C VAL A 438 6.44 -33.65 -37.49
N ASN A 439 7.15 -32.97 -36.66
CA ASN A 439 8.08 -33.53 -35.69
C ASN A 439 7.59 -33.46 -34.24
N GLU A 440 6.52 -32.70 -33.97
CA GLU A 440 5.96 -32.53 -32.63
C GLU A 440 4.46 -32.18 -32.67
N ILE A 441 3.79 -32.35 -31.53
CA ILE A 441 2.50 -31.73 -31.25
C ILE A 441 2.74 -30.53 -30.34
N LYS A 442 2.15 -29.39 -30.69
CA LYS A 442 2.12 -28.17 -29.83
C LYS A 442 0.69 -27.70 -29.64
N ILE A 443 0.32 -27.39 -28.39
CA ILE A 443 -1.00 -26.89 -28.08
C ILE A 443 -0.82 -25.71 -27.10
N VAL A 444 -1.36 -24.53 -27.45
CA VAL A 444 -1.37 -23.37 -26.58
C VAL A 444 -2.73 -23.28 -25.92
N VAL A 445 -2.72 -23.27 -24.60
CA VAL A 445 -3.94 -23.20 -23.77
C VAL A 445 -3.87 -22.02 -22.83
N ASP A 446 -4.99 -21.37 -22.58
CA ASP A 446 -5.08 -20.23 -21.68
C ASP A 446 -6.40 -20.23 -20.93
N ASP A 447 -6.33 -19.88 -19.67
CA ASP A 447 -7.49 -19.54 -18.87
C ASP A 447 -7.18 -18.28 -18.06
N PRO A 448 -7.90 -17.17 -18.34
CA PRO A 448 -7.59 -15.87 -17.77
C PRO A 448 -8.14 -15.67 -16.35
N ILE A 449 -9.06 -16.53 -15.86
CA ILE A 449 -9.75 -16.33 -14.59
C ILE A 449 -9.13 -17.22 -13.51
N SER A 450 -9.40 -18.53 -13.54
CA SER A 450 -8.90 -19.44 -12.50
C SER A 450 -7.52 -20.02 -12.82
N GLY A 451 -7.14 -19.98 -14.09
CA GLY A 451 -5.91 -20.56 -14.59
C GLY A 451 -5.97 -22.09 -14.68
N ILE A 452 -4.96 -22.67 -15.32
CA ILE A 452 -4.84 -24.11 -15.49
C ILE A 452 -3.79 -24.63 -14.51
N GLU A 453 -4.10 -25.73 -13.83
CA GLU A 453 -3.14 -26.37 -12.95
C GLU A 453 -2.13 -27.20 -13.76
N SER A 454 -0.88 -27.25 -13.26
CA SER A 454 0.19 -28.00 -13.95
C SER A 454 0.14 -29.52 -13.66
N GLU A 455 -0.95 -30.00 -13.09
CA GLU A 455 -1.13 -31.39 -12.75
C GLU A 455 -1.60 -32.21 -13.99
N GLU A 456 -1.15 -33.43 -14.06
CA GLU A 456 -1.49 -34.35 -15.15
C GLU A 456 -3.01 -34.55 -15.31
N ALA A 457 -3.76 -34.49 -14.20
CA ALA A 457 -5.21 -34.60 -14.17
C ALA A 457 -5.97 -33.44 -14.89
N SER A 458 -5.30 -32.34 -15.16
CA SER A 458 -5.91 -31.19 -15.85
C SER A 458 -5.93 -31.34 -17.37
N PHE A 459 -5.30 -32.38 -17.90
CA PHE A 459 -5.14 -32.54 -19.34
C PHE A 459 -5.34 -34.00 -19.76
N ASP A 460 -6.04 -34.22 -20.87
CA ASP A 460 -6.10 -35.48 -21.58
C ASP A 460 -5.61 -35.25 -23.01
N LEU A 461 -4.57 -35.98 -23.46
CA LEU A 461 -4.05 -35.89 -24.82
C LEU A 461 -3.90 -37.28 -25.42
N LEU A 462 -4.64 -37.52 -26.50
CA LEU A 462 -4.57 -38.76 -27.26
C LEU A 462 -4.07 -38.49 -28.69
N PHE A 463 -3.19 -39.35 -29.14
CA PHE A 463 -2.73 -39.39 -30.51
C PHE A 463 -3.13 -40.73 -31.13
N ASN A 464 -3.94 -40.73 -32.18
CA ASN A 464 -4.53 -41.92 -32.81
C ASN A 464 -5.15 -42.89 -31.77
N ASP A 465 -6.02 -42.33 -30.91
CA ASP A 465 -6.73 -43.01 -29.83
C ASP A 465 -5.82 -43.58 -28.71
N THR A 466 -4.54 -43.25 -28.72
CA THR A 466 -3.59 -43.71 -27.70
C THR A 466 -3.17 -42.54 -26.81
N PRO A 467 -3.29 -42.65 -25.47
CA PRO A 467 -2.78 -41.63 -24.57
C PRO A 467 -1.26 -41.43 -24.72
N ILE A 468 -0.83 -40.18 -24.76
CA ILE A 468 0.59 -39.84 -24.88
C ILE A 468 1.04 -38.96 -23.70
N PHE A 469 2.30 -39.14 -23.26
CA PHE A 469 2.92 -38.31 -22.22
C PHE A 469 3.55 -37.09 -22.87
N PHE A 470 3.21 -35.92 -22.34
CA PHE A 470 3.62 -34.63 -22.88
C PHE A 470 4.25 -33.75 -21.80
N ALA A 471 4.89 -32.65 -22.19
CA ALA A 471 5.37 -31.63 -21.30
C ALA A 471 4.46 -30.39 -21.33
N TYR A 472 4.05 -29.89 -20.17
CA TYR A 472 3.37 -28.59 -20.05
C TYR A 472 4.34 -27.53 -19.52
N GLN A 473 4.40 -26.39 -20.19
CA GLN A 473 5.20 -25.23 -19.80
C GLN A 473 4.27 -24.09 -19.34
N PRO A 474 4.03 -23.91 -18.03
CA PRO A 474 3.05 -22.94 -17.52
C PRO A 474 3.33 -21.50 -17.94
N ILE A 475 4.61 -21.09 -18.03
CA ILE A 475 4.99 -19.72 -18.41
C ILE A 475 4.63 -19.42 -19.87
N LYS A 476 4.78 -20.41 -20.76
CA LYS A 476 4.41 -20.29 -22.17
C LYS A 476 2.97 -20.67 -22.43
N LYS A 477 2.30 -21.27 -21.44
CA LYS A 477 0.96 -21.85 -21.56
C LYS A 477 0.90 -22.87 -22.71
N GLU A 478 1.95 -23.65 -22.90
CA GLU A 478 2.16 -24.53 -24.04
C GLU A 478 2.37 -25.98 -23.61
N ILE A 479 1.66 -26.86 -24.25
CA ILE A 479 1.87 -28.30 -24.21
C ILE A 479 2.72 -28.66 -25.41
N SER A 480 3.72 -29.54 -25.23
CA SER A 480 4.56 -30.05 -26.28
C SER A 480 4.78 -31.58 -26.17
N TYR A 481 4.73 -32.25 -27.31
CA TYR A 481 5.05 -33.69 -27.43
C TYR A 481 5.88 -33.89 -28.69
N PRO A 482 7.20 -34.14 -28.60
CA PRO A 482 8.05 -34.47 -29.74
C PRO A 482 7.83 -35.92 -30.18
N PHE A 483 7.71 -36.16 -31.49
CA PHE A 483 7.68 -37.50 -32.02
C PHE A 483 9.08 -38.10 -32.03
N ASN A 484 9.23 -39.31 -31.46
CA ASN A 484 10.52 -40.03 -31.44
C ASN A 484 10.88 -40.66 -32.80
N GLN A 485 9.90 -40.80 -33.67
CA GLN A 485 10.07 -41.36 -35.04
C GLN A 485 9.17 -40.58 -36.02
N PRO A 486 9.56 -40.46 -37.28
CA PRO A 486 8.70 -39.87 -38.31
C PRO A 486 7.34 -40.55 -38.36
N LEU A 487 6.30 -39.76 -38.57
CA LEU A 487 4.95 -40.28 -38.73
C LEU A 487 4.81 -41.12 -40.02
N THR A 488 3.90 -42.08 -40.00
CA THR A 488 3.55 -42.80 -41.22
C THR A 488 2.66 -41.96 -42.12
N ALA A 489 2.78 -42.14 -43.46
CA ALA A 489 1.85 -41.49 -44.37
C ALA A 489 0.41 -41.97 -44.10
N GLY A 490 -0.52 -41.03 -44.08
CA GLY A 490 -1.93 -41.32 -43.80
C GLY A 490 -2.60 -40.21 -42.96
N GLN A 491 -3.82 -40.48 -42.58
CA GLN A 491 -4.60 -39.61 -41.70
C GLN A 491 -4.26 -39.88 -40.24
N HIS A 492 -4.05 -38.81 -39.49
CA HIS A 492 -3.80 -38.85 -38.04
C HIS A 492 -4.85 -38.03 -37.29
N LYS A 493 -5.08 -38.40 -36.03
CA LYS A 493 -6.06 -37.77 -35.13
C LYS A 493 -5.37 -37.36 -33.84
N ILE A 494 -5.68 -36.13 -33.37
CA ILE A 494 -5.34 -35.67 -32.05
C ILE A 494 -6.63 -35.31 -31.31
N GLU A 495 -6.82 -35.86 -30.12
CA GLU A 495 -7.89 -35.47 -29.20
C GLU A 495 -7.24 -34.84 -27.99
N PHE A 496 -7.67 -33.63 -27.68
CA PHE A 496 -7.16 -32.87 -26.55
C PHE A 496 -8.30 -32.34 -25.69
N LYS A 497 -8.18 -32.52 -24.37
CA LYS A 497 -9.09 -31.98 -23.38
C LYS A 497 -8.29 -31.29 -22.29
N VAL A 498 -8.79 -30.15 -21.81
CA VAL A 498 -8.18 -29.38 -20.75
C VAL A 498 -9.23 -28.92 -19.75
N ARG A 499 -8.86 -28.91 -18.46
CA ARG A 499 -9.67 -28.42 -17.35
C ARG A 499 -8.93 -27.26 -16.66
N ASP A 500 -9.69 -26.23 -16.30
CA ASP A 500 -9.20 -25.18 -15.41
C ASP A 500 -9.25 -25.62 -13.93
N ARG A 501 -8.85 -24.73 -13.03
CA ARG A 501 -8.87 -25.00 -11.59
C ARG A 501 -10.26 -25.04 -10.98
N MET A 502 -11.27 -24.52 -11.67
CA MET A 502 -12.67 -24.59 -11.26
C MET A 502 -13.40 -25.81 -11.82
N GLY A 503 -12.76 -26.56 -12.71
CA GLY A 503 -13.32 -27.76 -13.34
C GLY A 503 -14.09 -27.48 -14.61
N ASN A 504 -14.07 -26.25 -15.17
CA ASN A 504 -14.61 -26.01 -16.50
C ASN A 504 -13.71 -26.69 -17.54
N GLU A 505 -14.32 -27.26 -18.59
CA GLU A 505 -13.63 -28.08 -19.56
C GLU A 505 -13.73 -27.53 -20.98
N SER A 506 -12.64 -27.65 -21.73
CA SER A 506 -12.63 -27.55 -23.20
C SER A 506 -12.05 -28.78 -23.83
N ALA A 507 -12.59 -29.19 -24.96
CA ALA A 507 -12.08 -30.30 -25.73
C ALA A 507 -12.05 -29.94 -27.22
N GLU A 508 -11.00 -30.41 -27.91
CA GLU A 508 -10.87 -30.25 -29.35
C GLU A 508 -10.34 -31.55 -29.96
N THR A 509 -10.88 -31.90 -31.14
CA THR A 509 -10.43 -33.01 -31.92
C THR A 509 -10.02 -32.52 -33.31
N ILE A 510 -8.81 -32.80 -33.70
CA ILE A 510 -8.30 -32.44 -35.03
C ILE A 510 -7.87 -33.66 -35.83
N TYR A 511 -7.98 -33.54 -37.14
CA TYR A 511 -7.50 -34.50 -38.10
C TYR A 511 -6.53 -33.81 -39.05
N PHE A 512 -5.43 -34.50 -39.40
CA PHE A 512 -4.46 -34.00 -40.38
C PHE A 512 -3.91 -35.16 -41.22
N VAL A 513 -3.33 -34.85 -42.34
CA VAL A 513 -2.79 -35.86 -43.28
C VAL A 513 -1.30 -35.63 -43.46
N VAL A 514 -0.54 -36.72 -43.36
CA VAL A 514 0.90 -36.73 -43.63
C VAL A 514 1.14 -37.51 -44.92
N TYR A 515 2.00 -37.00 -45.83
CA TYR A 515 2.30 -37.64 -47.13
C TYR A 515 3.78 -37.58 -47.47
#